data_15a5db049595d2504749995a0e90367c
#
_entry.id   15a5db049595d2504749995a0e90367c
#
_cell.length_a   1.000
_cell.length_b   1.000
_cell.length_c   1.000
_cell.angle_alpha   90.00
_cell.angle_beta   90.00
_cell.angle_gamma   90.00
#
_symmetry.space_group_name_H-M   'P 1'
#
loop_
_entity.id
_entity.type
_entity.pdbx_description
1 polymer ?
#
loop_
_entity_poly.entity_id
_entity_poly.type
_entity_poly.pdbx_seq_one_letter_code
_entity_poly.pdbx_strand_id
1 'polypeptide(L)'
;MKISRRNFCLLMAGACCTGVLAACGSSSSSNASSSAASASAAASGEVRDELIFVNYRDIRDLNPHLYAGEMYAQSILYDTLVSITANGYEGCLAESWDISEDGCTYTFHIRPNVLFSDGEKCDANAILANFNAILENRERHTWLEMMNLLVGVSAPDENTFVIEMSEPYYPMLTELGCIRPFAMISPNCMINGSTKDGVNGHIGTGPYVLTDFVTDEYAVFERNENYWGETPAIRKITVKVIPDNQTRIMALESGEIDLIFGKNMIDADAISQYLDSDKFTVGLSDPTSTRHIVMNTTHEILGDPAVRRALQHATDRQTISDGIFYGLEQPADTLYATTVPYCNVGLKPYAYSTETAAQILDEAGWVLGSDKMRAKDGK
;
A
#
# COMPACT_ATOMS: atom_id res chain seq x y z
N MET A 1 3.29 -13.73 -13.50
CA MET A 1 1.83 -13.95 -13.31
C MET A 1 1.31 -12.68 -12.65
N LYS A 2 0.49 -11.89 -13.35
CA LYS A 2 0.00 -10.59 -12.83
C LYS A 2 -1.12 -10.87 -11.83
N ILE A 3 -0.88 -10.61 -10.56
CA ILE A 3 -1.91 -10.72 -9.52
C ILE A 3 -2.41 -9.30 -9.23
N SER A 4 -3.62 -8.96 -9.68
CA SER A 4 -4.29 -7.72 -9.29
C SER A 4 -4.82 -7.84 -7.85
N ARG A 5 -5.12 -6.70 -7.18
CA ARG A 5 -5.75 -6.70 -5.84
C ARG A 5 -7.02 -7.56 -5.79
N ARG A 6 -7.76 -7.60 -6.88
CA ARG A 6 -8.94 -8.47 -7.07
C ARG A 6 -8.56 -9.96 -7.05
N ASN A 7 -7.37 -10.33 -7.55
CA ASN A 7 -6.90 -11.71 -7.55
C ASN A 7 -6.32 -12.14 -6.20
N PHE A 8 -5.91 -11.22 -5.33
CA PHE A 8 -5.53 -11.55 -3.96
C PHE A 8 -6.77 -12.02 -3.15
N CYS A 9 -7.89 -11.35 -3.31
CA CYS A 9 -9.16 -11.80 -2.73
C CYS A 9 -9.70 -13.07 -3.43
N LEU A 10 -9.48 -13.25 -4.75
CA LEU A 10 -9.91 -14.42 -5.53
C LEU A 10 -9.02 -15.66 -5.34
N LEU A 11 -7.72 -15.50 -5.01
CA LEU A 11 -6.85 -16.63 -4.66
C LEU A 11 -7.23 -17.29 -3.34
N MET A 12 -7.90 -16.56 -2.46
CA MET A 12 -8.48 -17.12 -1.23
C MET A 12 -9.82 -17.85 -1.49
N ALA A 13 -10.49 -17.60 -2.62
CA ALA A 13 -11.77 -18.22 -2.98
C ALA A 13 -11.66 -19.39 -3.98
N GLY A 14 -10.49 -19.59 -4.60
CA GLY A 14 -10.30 -20.48 -5.77
C GLY A 14 -9.76 -21.89 -5.51
N ALA A 15 -9.57 -22.31 -4.27
CA ALA A 15 -8.98 -23.63 -3.96
C ALA A 15 -10.00 -24.70 -3.56
N CYS A 16 -11.23 -24.65 -4.06
CA CYS A 16 -12.20 -25.73 -3.92
C CYS A 16 -12.75 -26.13 -5.28
N CYS A 17 -12.37 -27.28 -5.75
CA CYS A 17 -13.09 -28.28 -6.55
C CYS A 17 -12.16 -28.98 -7.54
N THR A 18 -11.75 -30.21 -7.22
CA THR A 18 -11.94 -31.39 -8.09
C THR A 18 -11.27 -32.61 -7.46
N GLY A 19 -12.02 -33.71 -7.40
CA GLY A 19 -11.44 -35.03 -7.35
C GLY A 19 -12.02 -36.02 -6.34
N VAL A 20 -13.27 -36.43 -6.54
CA VAL A 20 -13.80 -37.70 -5.99
C VAL A 20 -13.29 -38.85 -6.86
N LEU A 21 -12.74 -39.90 -6.28
CA LEU A 21 -13.15 -41.26 -6.58
C LEU A 21 -12.41 -42.30 -5.73
N ALA A 22 -13.19 -43.10 -5.14
CA ALA A 22 -13.12 -44.30 -4.37
C ALA A 22 -12.03 -45.35 -4.68
N ALA A 23 -11.59 -46.08 -3.63
CA ALA A 23 -11.67 -47.55 -3.62
C ALA A 23 -11.37 -48.11 -2.23
N CYS A 24 -12.18 -49.08 -1.86
CA CYS A 24 -12.19 -49.88 -0.64
C CYS A 24 -11.00 -50.83 -0.50
N GLY A 25 -10.66 -51.21 0.74
CA GLY A 25 -9.83 -52.38 0.99
C GLY A 25 -9.43 -52.55 2.45
N SER A 26 -10.02 -53.48 3.10
CA SER A 26 -10.04 -53.86 4.50
C SER A 26 -8.74 -54.46 5.07
N SER A 27 -8.64 -54.36 6.37
CA SER A 27 -8.26 -55.35 7.39
C SER A 27 -6.95 -55.20 8.17
N SER A 28 -7.17 -54.93 9.44
CA SER A 28 -6.69 -55.57 10.69
C SER A 28 -5.23 -55.50 11.17
N SER A 29 -5.22 -55.06 12.42
CA SER A 29 -4.52 -55.52 13.64
C SER A 29 -3.24 -54.84 14.10
N SER A 30 -3.42 -54.17 15.25
CA SER A 30 -2.64 -54.17 16.52
C SER A 30 -1.13 -53.96 16.53
N ASN A 31 -0.60 -52.95 17.13
CA ASN A 31 -0.12 -52.85 18.52
C ASN A 31 0.60 -51.54 18.80
N ALA A 32 0.49 -51.16 20.03
CA ALA A 32 0.99 -49.90 20.63
C ALA A 32 2.52 -49.78 20.65
N SER A 33 3.03 -48.59 20.50
CA SER A 33 4.00 -47.95 21.42
C SER A 33 4.25 -46.50 21.12
N SER A 34 4.15 -45.73 22.17
CA SER A 34 4.50 -44.33 22.40
C SER A 34 5.69 -43.78 21.63
N SER A 35 5.55 -42.63 21.03
CA SER A 35 6.29 -41.42 21.37
C SER A 35 6.27 -40.37 20.24
N ALA A 36 6.23 -39.11 20.65
CA ALA A 36 6.49 -37.90 19.87
C ALA A 36 5.44 -37.57 18.79
N ALA A 37 4.52 -36.72 19.20
CA ALA A 37 3.64 -35.98 18.32
C ALA A 37 4.46 -34.95 17.53
N SER A 38 4.91 -35.35 16.37
CA SER A 38 5.18 -34.42 15.27
C SER A 38 3.84 -34.17 14.61
N ALA A 39 3.26 -33.05 14.88
CA ALA A 39 2.03 -32.59 14.23
C ALA A 39 2.34 -32.26 12.76
N SER A 40 2.35 -33.29 11.92
CA SER A 40 2.13 -33.14 10.49
C SER A 40 0.63 -32.92 10.31
N ALA A 41 0.20 -31.69 10.33
CA ALA A 41 -1.14 -31.30 9.89
C ALA A 41 -1.16 -31.29 8.35
N ALA A 42 -1.23 -32.49 7.76
CA ALA A 42 -1.56 -32.66 6.37
C ALA A 42 -3.09 -32.75 6.25
N ALA A 43 -3.70 -31.71 5.69
CA ALA A 43 -4.94 -31.72 4.93
C ALA A 43 -6.14 -32.51 5.50
N SER A 44 -6.75 -32.03 6.53
CA SER A 44 -8.20 -32.02 6.64
C SER A 44 -8.67 -30.68 6.01
N GLY A 45 -9.56 -30.74 5.00
CA GLY A 45 -9.99 -29.54 4.25
C GLY A 45 -10.90 -28.60 5.05
N GLU A 46 -10.51 -28.23 6.22
CA GLU A 46 -11.14 -27.15 6.99
C GLU A 46 -10.55 -25.84 6.46
N VAL A 47 -11.40 -25.08 5.77
CA VAL A 47 -11.04 -23.74 5.30
C VAL A 47 -10.83 -22.88 6.56
N ARG A 48 -9.59 -22.46 6.80
CA ARG A 48 -9.30 -21.51 7.87
C ARG A 48 -9.94 -20.18 7.52
N ASP A 49 -10.75 -19.67 8.41
CA ASP A 49 -11.44 -18.38 8.30
C ASP A 49 -10.75 -17.26 9.12
N GLU A 50 -9.59 -17.56 9.70
CA GLU A 50 -8.75 -16.63 10.43
C GLU A 50 -7.38 -16.49 9.77
N LEU A 51 -6.86 -15.26 9.74
CA LEU A 51 -5.53 -14.89 9.25
C LEU A 51 -4.76 -14.16 10.34
N ILE A 52 -3.54 -14.61 10.62
CA ILE A 52 -2.62 -13.93 11.51
C ILE A 52 -1.45 -13.40 10.69
N PHE A 53 -1.32 -12.10 10.61
CA PHE A 53 -0.15 -11.48 9.99
C PHE A 53 0.57 -10.53 10.95
N VAL A 54 1.69 -9.97 10.52
CA VAL A 54 2.56 -9.19 11.39
C VAL A 54 2.82 -7.81 10.79
N ASN A 55 2.91 -6.81 11.67
CA ASN A 55 3.50 -5.51 11.34
C ASN A 55 4.66 -5.20 12.31
N TYR A 56 5.56 -4.29 11.93
CA TYR A 56 6.71 -3.91 12.76
C TYR A 56 6.36 -2.92 13.86
N ARG A 57 5.17 -2.35 13.81
CA ARG A 57 4.61 -1.40 14.80
C ARG A 57 3.09 -1.54 14.85
N ASP A 58 2.48 -0.97 15.87
CA ASP A 58 1.03 -0.99 16.03
C ASP A 58 0.29 -0.10 15.01
N ILE A 59 -1.03 -0.21 14.99
CA ILE A 59 -1.91 0.51 14.07
C ILE A 59 -2.00 2.01 14.38
N ARG A 60 -1.64 2.45 15.57
CA ARG A 60 -1.72 3.83 16.06
C ARG A 60 -3.13 4.43 15.93
N ASP A 61 -3.20 5.75 15.79
CA ASP A 61 -4.43 6.46 15.48
C ASP A 61 -4.87 6.15 14.03
N LEU A 62 -6.12 5.72 13.88
CA LEU A 62 -6.71 5.37 12.58
C LEU A 62 -7.57 6.49 11.98
N ASN A 63 -7.45 7.73 12.46
CA ASN A 63 -8.08 8.89 11.84
C ASN A 63 -7.52 9.12 10.43
N PRO A 64 -8.26 8.81 9.35
CA PRO A 64 -7.74 8.91 7.99
C PRO A 64 -7.46 10.35 7.57
N HIS A 65 -8.16 11.33 8.16
CA HIS A 65 -8.05 12.75 7.82
C HIS A 65 -6.77 13.40 8.36
N LEU A 66 -5.98 12.72 9.21
CA LEU A 66 -4.81 13.29 9.88
C LEU A 66 -3.47 12.61 9.58
N TYR A 67 -3.35 11.77 8.55
CA TYR A 67 -2.11 11.04 8.19
C TYR A 67 -1.50 10.20 9.32
N ALA A 68 -2.25 9.90 10.35
CA ALA A 68 -1.82 9.06 11.46
C ALA A 68 -2.19 7.59 11.21
N GLY A 69 -1.51 6.67 11.89
CA GLY A 69 -1.82 5.24 11.87
C GLY A 69 -1.28 4.48 10.66
N GLU A 70 -1.71 3.24 10.53
CA GLU A 70 -1.25 2.34 9.49
C GLU A 70 -2.26 2.28 8.32
N MET A 71 -1.78 2.55 7.10
CA MET A 71 -2.64 2.61 5.90
C MET A 71 -3.34 1.28 5.61
N TYR A 72 -2.70 0.13 5.90
CA TYR A 72 -3.34 -1.17 5.69
C TYR A 72 -4.59 -1.34 6.56
N ALA A 73 -4.51 -0.89 7.83
CA ALA A 73 -5.64 -0.95 8.76
C ALA A 73 -6.77 -0.01 8.32
N GLN A 74 -6.43 1.20 7.90
CA GLN A 74 -7.41 2.13 7.33
C GLN A 74 -8.07 1.57 6.06
N SER A 75 -7.30 0.89 5.19
CA SER A 75 -7.82 0.32 3.93
C SER A 75 -8.77 -0.87 4.12
N ILE A 76 -8.80 -1.50 5.28
CA ILE A 76 -9.74 -2.58 5.58
C ILE A 76 -10.94 -2.12 6.42
N LEU A 77 -10.83 -0.94 7.05
CA LEU A 77 -11.91 -0.33 7.84
C LEU A 77 -12.77 0.64 7.04
N TYR A 78 -12.16 1.34 6.07
CA TYR A 78 -12.77 2.49 5.40
C TYR A 78 -12.74 2.34 3.89
N ASP A 79 -13.72 2.94 3.25
CA ASP A 79 -13.79 3.10 1.79
C ASP A 79 -13.64 4.58 1.39
N THR A 80 -13.26 4.78 0.13
CA THR A 80 -13.21 6.09 -0.55
C THR A 80 -14.35 6.21 -1.57
N LEU A 81 -14.53 7.36 -2.20
CA LEU A 81 -15.53 7.53 -3.28
C LEU A 81 -15.22 6.63 -4.46
N VAL A 82 -13.96 6.53 -4.85
CA VAL A 82 -13.48 5.77 -6.01
C VAL A 82 -12.32 4.87 -5.61
N SER A 83 -12.16 3.75 -6.28
CA SER A 83 -11.03 2.83 -6.13
C SER A 83 -10.08 2.95 -7.31
N ILE A 84 -8.78 2.83 -7.05
CA ILE A 84 -7.75 2.76 -8.08
C ILE A 84 -7.40 1.29 -8.28
N THR A 85 -7.59 0.80 -9.51
CA THR A 85 -7.29 -0.58 -9.89
C THR A 85 -6.25 -0.63 -11.00
N ALA A 86 -5.78 -1.82 -11.34
CA ALA A 86 -4.88 -2.01 -12.49
C ALA A 86 -5.54 -1.62 -13.83
N ASN A 87 -6.86 -1.54 -13.89
CA ASN A 87 -7.63 -1.20 -15.08
C ASN A 87 -8.05 0.29 -15.11
N GLY A 88 -7.65 1.08 -14.13
CA GLY A 88 -8.02 2.48 -13.97
C GLY A 88 -8.87 2.72 -12.74
N TYR A 89 -9.83 3.65 -12.84
CA TYR A 89 -10.71 4.00 -11.73
C TYR A 89 -11.98 3.17 -11.76
N GLU A 90 -12.39 2.66 -10.62
CA GLU A 90 -13.65 1.94 -10.42
C GLU A 90 -14.48 2.63 -9.32
N GLY A 91 -15.80 2.50 -9.41
CA GLY A 91 -16.69 3.00 -8.37
C GLY A 91 -16.49 2.26 -7.04
N CYS A 92 -16.46 2.99 -5.94
CA CYS A 92 -16.46 2.46 -4.58
C CYS A 92 -17.73 2.93 -3.87
N LEU A 93 -17.67 3.91 -2.97
CA LEU A 93 -18.90 4.51 -2.39
C LEU A 93 -19.73 5.28 -3.42
N ALA A 94 -19.09 5.87 -4.44
CA ALA A 94 -19.76 6.32 -5.64
C ALA A 94 -19.83 5.17 -6.64
N GLU A 95 -21.01 4.82 -7.16
CA GLU A 95 -21.15 3.80 -8.20
C GLU A 95 -20.78 4.33 -9.60
N SER A 96 -20.87 5.66 -9.80
CA SER A 96 -20.49 6.36 -11.03
C SER A 96 -20.27 7.85 -10.75
N TRP A 97 -19.74 8.56 -11.75
CA TRP A 97 -19.57 10.02 -11.70
C TRP A 97 -19.66 10.63 -13.09
N ASP A 98 -20.08 11.89 -13.13
CA ASP A 98 -20.07 12.73 -14.31
C ASP A 98 -19.06 13.88 -14.12
N ILE A 99 -18.43 14.29 -15.20
CA ILE A 99 -17.50 15.43 -15.22
C ILE A 99 -18.07 16.44 -16.23
N SER A 100 -18.20 17.70 -15.81
CA SER A 100 -18.68 18.78 -16.69
C SER A 100 -17.74 18.98 -17.89
N GLU A 101 -18.25 19.59 -18.96
CA GLU A 101 -17.49 19.83 -20.20
C GLU A 101 -16.23 20.68 -19.96
N ASP A 102 -16.26 21.60 -19.00
CA ASP A 102 -15.13 22.43 -18.62
C ASP A 102 -14.16 21.72 -17.64
N GLY A 103 -14.49 20.50 -17.20
CA GLY A 103 -13.66 19.71 -16.29
C GLY A 103 -13.61 20.21 -14.86
N CYS A 104 -14.45 21.18 -14.48
CA CYS A 104 -14.42 21.85 -13.19
C CYS A 104 -15.44 21.32 -12.18
N THR A 105 -16.47 20.58 -12.60
CA THR A 105 -17.48 20.02 -11.72
C THR A 105 -17.51 18.51 -11.83
N TYR A 106 -17.42 17.83 -10.70
CA TYR A 106 -17.52 16.39 -10.57
C TYR A 106 -18.78 16.05 -9.77
N THR A 107 -19.71 15.32 -10.39
CA THR A 107 -20.97 14.88 -9.77
C THR A 107 -20.88 13.38 -9.53
N PHE A 108 -20.83 12.96 -8.27
CA PHE A 108 -20.75 11.56 -7.86
C PHE A 108 -22.14 11.03 -7.51
N HIS A 109 -22.50 9.89 -8.09
CA HIS A 109 -23.72 9.14 -7.78
C HIS A 109 -23.43 8.14 -6.68
N ILE A 110 -23.90 8.43 -5.48
CA ILE A 110 -23.57 7.66 -4.28
C ILE A 110 -24.37 6.37 -4.27
N ARG A 111 -23.70 5.27 -3.96
CA ARG A 111 -24.29 3.93 -3.87
C ARG A 111 -25.38 3.90 -2.82
N PRO A 112 -26.60 3.49 -3.16
CA PRO A 112 -27.70 3.40 -2.20
C PRO A 112 -27.46 2.25 -1.21
N ASN A 113 -28.04 2.37 -0.02
CA ASN A 113 -28.07 1.33 1.02
C ASN A 113 -26.69 0.90 1.59
N VAL A 114 -25.65 1.72 1.43
CA VAL A 114 -24.39 1.51 2.13
C VAL A 114 -24.58 1.93 3.59
N LEU A 115 -24.15 1.08 4.50
CA LEU A 115 -24.16 1.36 5.93
C LEU A 115 -22.72 1.41 6.47
N PHE A 116 -22.48 2.30 7.41
CA PHE A 116 -21.33 2.20 8.30
C PHE A 116 -21.49 0.99 9.23
N SER A 117 -20.41 0.55 9.85
CA SER A 117 -20.44 -0.61 10.75
C SER A 117 -21.28 -0.40 12.02
N ASP A 118 -21.64 0.84 12.35
CA ASP A 118 -22.59 1.19 13.41
C ASP A 118 -24.06 1.18 12.97
N GLY A 119 -24.32 0.92 11.68
CA GLY A 119 -25.65 0.86 11.09
C GLY A 119 -26.17 2.19 10.57
N GLU A 120 -25.43 3.30 10.72
CA GLU A 120 -25.78 4.58 10.12
C GLU A 120 -25.61 4.54 8.58
N LYS A 121 -26.40 5.33 7.87
CA LYS A 121 -26.29 5.44 6.41
C LYS A 121 -25.03 6.17 5.97
N CYS A 122 -24.34 5.62 4.99
CA CYS A 122 -23.29 6.30 4.25
C CYS A 122 -23.88 6.91 2.95
N ASP A 123 -24.59 8.01 3.10
CA ASP A 123 -25.17 8.78 2.00
C ASP A 123 -24.32 10.02 1.64
N ALA A 124 -24.77 10.82 0.69
CA ALA A 124 -24.09 12.03 0.28
C ALA A 124 -23.94 13.06 1.42
N ASN A 125 -24.83 13.08 2.41
CA ASN A 125 -24.70 13.97 3.57
C ASN A 125 -23.57 13.51 4.51
N ALA A 126 -23.43 12.21 4.72
CA ALA A 126 -22.31 11.64 5.47
C ALA A 126 -20.97 11.90 4.78
N ILE A 127 -20.92 11.79 3.45
CA ILE A 127 -19.75 12.14 2.64
C ILE A 127 -19.45 13.63 2.75
N LEU A 128 -20.45 14.51 2.69
CA LEU A 128 -20.30 15.95 2.87
C LEU A 128 -19.73 16.29 4.26
N ALA A 129 -20.19 15.60 5.32
CA ALA A 129 -19.65 15.79 6.66
C ALA A 129 -18.15 15.43 6.72
N ASN A 130 -17.73 14.33 6.08
CA ASN A 130 -16.33 13.95 5.97
C ASN A 130 -15.50 14.99 5.21
N PHE A 131 -15.97 15.46 4.06
CA PHE A 131 -15.27 16.50 3.30
C PHE A 131 -15.17 17.82 4.07
N ASN A 132 -16.20 18.22 4.82
CA ASN A 132 -16.13 19.39 5.68
C ASN A 132 -15.05 19.24 6.76
N ALA A 133 -14.96 18.06 7.40
CA ALA A 133 -13.91 17.77 8.37
C ALA A 133 -12.49 17.74 7.75
N ILE A 134 -12.36 17.24 6.51
CA ILE A 134 -11.11 17.29 5.73
C ILE A 134 -10.74 18.75 5.42
N LEU A 135 -11.71 19.56 4.98
CA LEU A 135 -11.51 20.96 4.62
C LEU A 135 -11.16 21.84 5.83
N GLU A 136 -11.62 21.51 7.02
CA GLU A 136 -11.20 22.18 8.26
C GLU A 136 -9.69 22.04 8.51
N ASN A 137 -9.08 20.95 7.97
CA ASN A 137 -7.64 20.68 8.03
C ASN A 137 -6.93 20.96 6.69
N ARG A 138 -7.50 21.76 5.80
CA ARG A 138 -7.03 21.98 4.42
C ARG A 138 -5.54 22.29 4.32
N GLU A 139 -4.99 23.08 5.21
CA GLU A 139 -3.56 23.45 5.23
C GLU A 139 -2.65 22.20 5.33
N ARG A 140 -3.11 21.15 5.97
CA ARG A 140 -2.40 19.87 6.13
C ARG A 140 -2.35 19.07 4.83
N HIS A 141 -3.28 19.34 3.92
CA HIS A 141 -3.51 18.59 2.70
C HIS A 141 -3.04 19.32 1.43
N THR A 142 -2.36 20.45 1.56
CA THR A 142 -1.89 21.29 0.42
C THR A 142 -0.86 20.61 -0.48
N TRP A 143 -0.33 19.45 -0.11
CA TRP A 143 0.47 18.61 -0.98
C TRP A 143 -0.36 17.86 -2.04
N LEU A 144 -1.68 17.79 -1.88
CA LEU A 144 -2.66 17.34 -2.87
C LEU A 144 -3.15 18.56 -3.63
N GLU A 145 -2.95 18.59 -4.94
CA GLU A 145 -3.30 19.77 -5.74
C GLU A 145 -4.81 19.99 -5.82
N MET A 146 -5.62 18.92 -5.78
CA MET A 146 -7.07 19.10 -5.70
C MET A 146 -7.49 19.95 -4.50
N MET A 147 -6.78 19.86 -3.36
CA MET A 147 -7.10 20.67 -2.19
C MET A 147 -6.80 22.16 -2.39
N ASN A 148 -5.84 22.50 -3.25
CA ASN A 148 -5.54 23.89 -3.62
C ASN A 148 -6.58 24.47 -4.59
N LEU A 149 -7.07 23.61 -5.49
CA LEU A 149 -8.01 23.99 -6.55
C LEU A 149 -9.49 23.86 -6.15
N LEU A 150 -9.80 23.21 -5.04
CA LEU A 150 -11.16 22.95 -4.59
C LEU A 150 -11.86 24.25 -4.17
N VAL A 151 -13.00 24.56 -4.82
CA VAL A 151 -13.85 25.72 -4.56
C VAL A 151 -14.92 25.39 -3.52
N GLY A 152 -15.59 24.23 -3.69
CA GLY A 152 -16.65 23.82 -2.80
C GLY A 152 -17.08 22.39 -2.96
N VAL A 153 -17.84 21.92 -1.98
CA VAL A 153 -18.49 20.61 -1.99
C VAL A 153 -19.95 20.76 -1.57
N SER A 154 -20.84 19.94 -2.13
CA SER A 154 -22.25 19.95 -1.77
C SER A 154 -22.90 18.59 -1.90
N ALA A 155 -24.00 18.38 -1.19
CA ALA A 155 -24.88 17.22 -1.33
C ALA A 155 -26.30 17.74 -1.62
N PRO A 156 -26.68 17.91 -2.88
CA PRO A 156 -28.00 18.42 -3.24
C PRO A 156 -29.14 17.46 -2.86
N ASP A 157 -28.86 16.16 -2.75
CA ASP A 157 -29.76 15.14 -2.26
C ASP A 157 -28.97 13.97 -1.62
N GLU A 158 -29.66 12.95 -1.10
CA GLU A 158 -29.05 11.82 -0.39
C GLU A 158 -28.12 10.96 -1.27
N ASN A 159 -28.26 11.01 -2.60
CA ASN A 159 -27.53 10.14 -3.52
C ASN A 159 -26.56 10.92 -4.43
N THR A 160 -26.49 12.23 -4.29
CA THR A 160 -25.66 13.09 -5.15
C THR A 160 -24.66 13.90 -4.33
N PHE A 161 -23.38 13.72 -4.60
CA PHE A 161 -22.31 14.51 -4.02
C PHE A 161 -21.54 15.24 -5.12
N VAL A 162 -21.33 16.54 -4.95
CA VAL A 162 -20.72 17.40 -5.96
C VAL A 162 -19.44 18.04 -5.42
N ILE A 163 -18.39 18.03 -6.24
CA ILE A 163 -17.14 18.75 -5.99
C ILE A 163 -16.95 19.78 -7.11
N GLU A 164 -16.67 21.03 -6.72
CA GLU A 164 -16.41 22.13 -7.64
C GLU A 164 -14.93 22.55 -7.52
N MET A 165 -14.26 22.69 -8.68
CA MET A 165 -12.86 23.05 -8.82
C MET A 165 -12.74 24.41 -9.50
N SER A 166 -11.67 25.18 -9.16
CA SER A 166 -11.39 26.47 -9.80
C SER A 166 -10.88 26.35 -11.24
N GLU A 167 -10.30 25.21 -11.58
CA GLU A 167 -9.82 24.85 -12.92
C GLU A 167 -9.82 23.34 -13.10
N PRO A 168 -9.80 22.83 -14.36
CA PRO A 168 -9.81 21.40 -14.62
C PRO A 168 -8.56 20.71 -14.07
N TYR A 169 -8.74 19.61 -13.37
CA TYR A 169 -7.65 18.87 -12.72
C TYR A 169 -7.71 17.38 -13.04
N TYR A 170 -6.92 16.95 -14.00
CA TYR A 170 -6.92 15.57 -14.50
C TYR A 170 -6.67 14.50 -13.41
N PRO A 171 -5.71 14.66 -12.44
CA PRO A 171 -5.45 13.65 -11.42
C PRO A 171 -6.49 13.54 -10.31
N MET A 172 -7.58 14.27 -10.36
CA MET A 172 -8.63 14.34 -9.32
C MET A 172 -9.06 12.97 -8.80
N LEU A 173 -9.41 12.04 -9.69
CA LEU A 173 -9.86 10.69 -9.30
C LEU A 173 -8.72 9.87 -8.67
N THR A 174 -7.47 10.12 -9.06
CA THR A 174 -6.29 9.50 -8.43
C THR A 174 -6.16 9.95 -6.98
N GLU A 175 -6.29 11.24 -6.72
CA GLU A 175 -6.20 11.77 -5.37
C GLU A 175 -7.39 11.32 -4.52
N LEU A 176 -8.62 11.33 -5.04
CA LEU A 176 -9.83 10.83 -4.36
C LEU A 176 -9.77 9.33 -4.01
N GLY A 177 -9.01 8.55 -4.77
CA GLY A 177 -8.76 7.14 -4.45
C GLY A 177 -7.72 6.91 -3.34
N CYS A 178 -7.08 7.97 -2.83
CA CYS A 178 -6.16 7.87 -1.70
C CYS A 178 -6.95 7.68 -0.40
N ILE A 179 -6.59 6.64 0.36
CA ILE A 179 -7.22 6.38 1.67
C ILE A 179 -7.03 7.55 2.65
N ARG A 180 -5.98 8.34 2.47
CA ARG A 180 -5.71 9.57 3.23
C ARG A 180 -5.65 10.77 2.28
N PRO A 181 -6.44 11.79 2.52
CA PRO A 181 -7.41 11.97 3.62
C PRO A 181 -8.85 11.54 3.25
N PHE A 182 -9.08 10.87 2.11
CA PHE A 182 -10.41 10.72 1.50
C PHE A 182 -11.15 9.42 1.88
N ALA A 183 -10.74 8.73 2.94
CA ALA A 183 -11.54 7.65 3.51
C ALA A 183 -12.71 8.22 4.32
N MET A 184 -13.89 7.57 4.19
CA MET A 184 -15.11 7.99 4.86
C MET A 184 -15.26 7.27 6.19
N ILE A 185 -15.44 8.04 7.26
CA ILE A 185 -15.77 7.55 8.62
C ILE A 185 -17.21 7.90 8.96
N SER A 186 -17.82 7.15 9.87
CA SER A 186 -19.14 7.50 10.39
C SER A 186 -19.11 8.90 11.01
N PRO A 187 -20.06 9.79 10.70
CA PRO A 187 -20.18 11.07 11.38
C PRO A 187 -20.29 10.95 12.90
N ASN A 188 -20.75 9.80 13.41
CA ASN A 188 -20.80 9.52 14.85
C ASN A 188 -19.41 9.41 15.50
N CYS A 189 -18.37 9.16 14.72
CA CYS A 189 -16.99 9.18 15.19
C CYS A 189 -16.42 10.61 15.33
N MET A 190 -17.06 11.60 14.72
CA MET A 190 -16.55 12.97 14.72
C MET A 190 -16.81 13.69 16.04
N ILE A 191 -15.84 14.42 16.54
CA ILE A 191 -15.96 15.25 17.75
C ILE A 191 -16.54 16.60 17.34
N ASN A 192 -17.79 16.87 17.68
CA ASN A 192 -18.50 18.08 17.29
C ASN A 192 -18.51 18.33 15.76
N GLY A 193 -18.58 17.28 14.96
CA GLY A 193 -18.54 17.36 13.48
C GLY A 193 -17.14 17.55 12.90
N SER A 194 -16.09 17.44 13.69
CA SER A 194 -14.69 17.62 13.31
C SER A 194 -13.87 16.38 13.60
N THR A 195 -12.76 16.22 12.87
CA THR A 195 -11.76 15.18 13.11
C THR A 195 -10.40 15.76 13.53
N LYS A 196 -10.34 17.09 13.71
CA LYS A 196 -9.10 17.82 13.96
C LYS A 196 -8.44 17.43 15.29
N ASP A 197 -9.24 17.19 16.30
CA ASP A 197 -8.79 16.85 17.67
C ASP A 197 -8.87 15.35 17.95
N GLY A 198 -9.03 14.52 16.91
CA GLY A 198 -9.16 13.08 16.98
C GLY A 198 -10.55 12.59 16.57
N VAL A 199 -10.81 11.31 16.81
CA VAL A 199 -12.09 10.63 16.53
C VAL A 199 -12.50 9.75 17.69
N ASN A 200 -13.81 9.58 17.89
CA ASN A 200 -14.40 8.68 18.88
C ASN A 200 -14.72 7.33 18.22
N GLY A 201 -13.72 6.46 18.09
CA GLY A 201 -13.89 5.16 17.47
C GLY A 201 -13.43 5.10 16.01
N HIS A 202 -13.54 3.92 15.41
CA HIS A 202 -13.01 3.61 14.07
C HIS A 202 -14.08 2.92 13.24
N ILE A 203 -15.19 3.64 12.98
CA ILE A 203 -16.39 3.13 12.32
C ILE A 203 -16.35 3.57 10.85
N GLY A 204 -16.29 2.62 9.96
CA GLY A 204 -16.25 2.83 8.51
C GLY A 204 -17.23 1.94 7.77
N THR A 205 -17.12 1.94 6.44
CA THR A 205 -17.93 1.13 5.53
C THR A 205 -17.19 -0.08 5.01
N GLY A 206 -15.92 -0.24 5.39
CA GLY A 206 -15.02 -1.27 4.87
C GLY A 206 -15.39 -2.70 5.28
N PRO A 207 -14.69 -3.70 4.70
CA PRO A 207 -15.01 -5.12 4.89
C PRO A 207 -14.77 -5.66 6.30
N TYR A 208 -14.06 -4.94 7.16
CA TYR A 208 -13.77 -5.34 8.53
C TYR A 208 -14.02 -4.21 9.52
N VAL A 209 -14.21 -4.58 10.78
CA VAL A 209 -14.33 -3.70 11.95
C VAL A 209 -13.21 -4.02 12.95
N LEU A 210 -12.65 -3.02 13.60
CA LEU A 210 -11.69 -3.20 14.70
C LEU A 210 -12.46 -3.59 15.96
N THR A 211 -12.21 -4.79 16.48
CA THR A 211 -12.92 -5.34 17.66
C THR A 211 -12.07 -5.39 18.90
N ASP A 212 -10.73 -5.47 18.76
CA ASP A 212 -9.82 -5.47 19.90
C ASP A 212 -8.47 -4.88 19.50
N PHE A 213 -7.82 -4.18 20.42
CA PHE A 213 -6.53 -3.56 20.19
C PHE A 213 -5.75 -3.38 21.49
N VAL A 214 -4.53 -3.86 21.51
CA VAL A 214 -3.56 -3.63 22.58
C VAL A 214 -2.32 -2.96 21.99
N THR A 215 -2.03 -1.77 22.47
CA THR A 215 -0.91 -0.95 21.99
C THR A 215 0.40 -1.73 22.04
N ASP A 216 1.16 -1.70 20.93
CA ASP A 216 2.43 -2.38 20.74
C ASP A 216 2.37 -3.92 20.86
N GLU A 217 1.21 -4.53 20.90
CA GLU A 217 1.03 -5.98 20.96
C GLU A 217 0.28 -6.52 19.74
N TYR A 218 -1.00 -6.14 19.58
CA TYR A 218 -1.83 -6.64 18.48
C TYR A 218 -3.06 -5.77 18.20
N ALA A 219 -3.66 -6.01 17.03
CA ALA A 219 -4.99 -5.53 16.65
C ALA A 219 -5.81 -6.68 16.06
N VAL A 220 -7.10 -6.73 16.36
CA VAL A 220 -8.04 -7.73 15.87
C VAL A 220 -9.12 -7.05 15.05
N PHE A 221 -9.29 -7.54 13.83
CA PHE A 221 -10.33 -7.10 12.91
C PHE A 221 -11.26 -8.27 12.63
N GLU A 222 -12.55 -8.05 12.75
CA GLU A 222 -13.57 -9.02 12.40
C GLU A 222 -14.37 -8.54 11.19
N ARG A 223 -14.90 -9.46 10.43
CA ARG A 223 -15.69 -9.16 9.24
C ARG A 223 -16.86 -8.25 9.58
N ASN A 224 -17.06 -7.21 8.79
CA ASN A 224 -18.21 -6.31 8.88
C ASN A 224 -19.43 -7.01 8.28
N GLU A 225 -20.38 -7.37 9.11
CA GLU A 225 -21.63 -8.04 8.67
C GLU A 225 -22.56 -7.09 7.88
N ASN A 226 -22.32 -5.76 7.95
CA ASN A 226 -23.03 -4.74 7.17
C ASN A 226 -22.28 -4.36 5.89
N TYR A 227 -21.22 -5.11 5.52
CA TYR A 227 -20.43 -4.75 4.35
C TYR A 227 -21.26 -4.83 3.06
N TRP A 228 -21.23 -3.75 2.30
CA TRP A 228 -22.01 -3.58 1.06
C TRP A 228 -21.45 -4.33 -0.14
N GLY A 229 -20.16 -4.72 -0.09
CA GLY A 229 -19.47 -5.44 -1.15
C GLY A 229 -19.54 -6.96 -0.99
N GLU A 230 -18.61 -7.66 -1.66
CA GLU A 230 -18.49 -9.10 -1.53
C GLU A 230 -18.02 -9.48 -0.13
N THR A 231 -18.71 -10.41 0.52
CA THR A 231 -18.36 -10.87 1.86
C THR A 231 -16.97 -11.50 1.88
N PRO A 232 -16.03 -10.98 2.70
CA PRO A 232 -14.70 -11.56 2.79
C PRO A 232 -14.71 -13.01 3.26
N ALA A 233 -13.89 -13.87 2.65
CA ALA A 233 -13.77 -15.27 3.05
C ALA A 233 -13.12 -15.41 4.45
N ILE A 234 -12.17 -14.55 4.78
CA ILE A 234 -11.55 -14.50 6.10
C ILE A 234 -12.48 -13.78 7.07
N ARG A 235 -12.90 -14.45 8.14
CA ARG A 235 -13.78 -13.87 9.17
C ARG A 235 -13.02 -12.97 10.13
N LYS A 236 -11.78 -13.33 10.49
CA LYS A 236 -10.99 -12.64 11.50
C LYS A 236 -9.55 -12.44 11.04
N ILE A 237 -9.04 -11.26 11.22
CA ILE A 237 -7.65 -10.90 10.97
C ILE A 237 -7.03 -10.45 12.28
N THR A 238 -5.95 -11.10 12.70
CA THR A 238 -5.13 -10.66 13.83
C THR A 238 -3.80 -10.13 13.32
N VAL A 239 -3.47 -8.91 13.66
CA VAL A 239 -2.19 -8.27 13.32
C VAL A 239 -1.34 -8.22 14.56
N LYS A 240 -0.26 -8.99 14.62
CA LYS A 240 0.71 -8.96 15.71
C LYS A 240 1.77 -7.89 15.48
N VAL A 241 2.27 -7.28 16.55
CA VAL A 241 3.38 -6.33 16.48
C VAL A 241 4.67 -7.05 16.79
N ILE A 242 5.53 -7.22 15.77
CA ILE A 242 6.86 -7.82 15.92
C ILE A 242 7.88 -6.92 15.21
N PRO A 243 8.58 -6.04 15.94
CA PRO A 243 9.49 -5.05 15.34
C PRO A 243 10.73 -5.63 14.68
N ASP A 244 11.26 -6.73 15.22
CA ASP A 244 12.51 -7.33 14.75
C ASP A 244 12.27 -8.29 13.57
N ASN A 245 13.10 -8.16 12.51
CA ASN A 245 12.94 -8.93 11.28
C ASN A 245 13.17 -10.44 11.50
N GLN A 246 14.18 -10.83 12.25
CA GLN A 246 14.49 -12.25 12.49
C GLN A 246 13.39 -12.90 13.33
N THR A 247 12.85 -12.18 14.30
CA THR A 247 11.72 -12.65 15.12
C THR A 247 10.47 -12.86 14.26
N ARG A 248 10.18 -11.97 13.28
CA ARG A 248 9.08 -12.18 12.32
C ARG A 248 9.27 -13.46 11.50
N ILE A 249 10.47 -13.68 11.01
CA ILE A 249 10.80 -14.91 10.24
C ILE A 249 10.60 -16.16 11.10
N MET A 250 11.11 -16.17 12.33
CA MET A 250 10.91 -17.30 13.25
C MET A 250 9.43 -17.54 13.56
N ALA A 251 8.64 -16.50 13.74
CA ALA A 251 7.20 -16.61 13.94
C ALA A 251 6.48 -17.23 12.72
N LEU A 252 6.91 -16.88 11.50
CA LEU A 252 6.39 -17.50 10.27
C LEU A 252 6.80 -18.98 10.16
N GLU A 253 8.06 -19.29 10.44
CA GLU A 253 8.57 -20.67 10.36
C GLU A 253 7.92 -21.61 11.38
N SER A 254 7.63 -21.11 12.58
CA SER A 254 6.94 -21.84 13.65
C SER A 254 5.44 -21.98 13.42
N GLY A 255 4.86 -21.20 12.48
CA GLY A 255 3.42 -21.15 12.25
C GLY A 255 2.65 -20.30 13.26
N GLU A 256 3.35 -19.45 14.01
CA GLU A 256 2.73 -18.46 14.91
C GLU A 256 2.03 -17.33 14.14
N ILE A 257 2.51 -17.03 12.94
CA ILE A 257 1.88 -16.13 11.97
C ILE A 257 1.76 -16.84 10.62
N ASP A 258 0.81 -16.40 9.81
CA ASP A 258 0.51 -16.97 8.50
C ASP A 258 1.15 -16.17 7.34
N LEU A 259 1.43 -14.89 7.56
CA LEU A 259 1.82 -13.97 6.51
C LEU A 259 2.75 -12.87 7.04
N ILE A 260 3.82 -12.60 6.29
CA ILE A 260 4.57 -11.35 6.36
C ILE A 260 4.27 -10.58 5.07
N PHE A 261 3.72 -9.38 5.19
CA PHE A 261 3.27 -8.58 4.05
C PHE A 261 3.72 -7.13 4.18
N GLY A 262 4.22 -6.57 3.11
CA GLY A 262 4.54 -5.14 3.00
C GLY A 262 6.01 -4.84 2.73
N LYS A 263 6.27 -3.59 2.39
CA LYS A 263 7.61 -3.09 2.08
C LYS A 263 8.47 -3.08 3.35
N ASN A 264 9.70 -3.55 3.25
CA ASN A 264 10.70 -3.62 4.34
C ASN A 264 10.25 -4.48 5.55
N MET A 265 9.31 -5.39 5.35
CA MET A 265 8.85 -6.30 6.41
C MET A 265 9.75 -7.52 6.55
N ILE A 266 10.50 -7.84 5.51
CA ILE A 266 11.48 -8.93 5.47
C ILE A 266 12.70 -8.45 4.68
N ASP A 267 13.90 -8.73 5.18
CA ASP A 267 15.14 -8.30 4.54
C ASP A 267 15.43 -9.10 3.27
N ALA A 268 16.13 -8.50 2.30
CA ALA A 268 16.37 -9.09 0.99
C ALA A 268 17.15 -10.41 1.06
N ASP A 269 18.11 -10.52 1.98
CA ASP A 269 18.86 -11.74 2.22
C ASP A 269 17.98 -12.88 2.74
N ALA A 270 17.02 -12.57 3.61
CA ALA A 270 16.05 -13.54 4.10
C ALA A 270 15.07 -13.96 2.99
N ILE A 271 14.51 -13.01 2.22
CA ILE A 271 13.61 -13.32 1.10
C ILE A 271 14.30 -14.26 0.12
N SER A 272 15.58 -14.02 -0.20
CA SER A 272 16.34 -14.82 -1.16
C SER A 272 16.41 -16.31 -0.78
N GLN A 273 16.35 -16.64 0.51
CA GLN A 273 16.38 -18.01 1.03
C GLN A 273 15.04 -18.73 0.85
N TYR A 274 13.95 -18.01 0.65
CA TYR A 274 12.60 -18.59 0.54
C TYR A 274 12.06 -18.61 -0.88
N LEU A 275 12.77 -18.03 -1.86
CA LEU A 275 12.31 -17.97 -3.26
C LEU A 275 12.04 -19.36 -3.85
N ASP A 276 12.85 -20.35 -3.49
CA ASP A 276 12.75 -21.73 -3.97
C ASP A 276 12.20 -22.68 -2.87
N SER A 277 11.51 -22.15 -1.86
CA SER A 277 11.00 -22.94 -0.75
C SER A 277 9.76 -23.73 -1.14
N ASP A 278 9.73 -25.02 -0.84
CA ASP A 278 8.52 -25.85 -0.96
C ASP A 278 7.50 -25.59 0.17
N LYS A 279 7.93 -24.95 1.27
CA LYS A 279 7.10 -24.70 2.45
C LYS A 279 6.39 -23.35 2.40
N PHE A 280 7.02 -22.34 1.79
CA PHE A 280 6.51 -20.97 1.77
C PHE A 280 6.33 -20.45 0.34
N THR A 281 5.30 -19.63 0.13
CA THR A 281 5.10 -18.92 -1.13
C THR A 281 5.58 -17.48 -0.99
N VAL A 282 6.52 -17.08 -1.86
CA VAL A 282 7.00 -15.71 -1.94
C VAL A 282 6.34 -15.00 -3.12
N GLY A 283 5.65 -13.91 -2.85
CA GLY A 283 5.07 -13.01 -3.85
C GLY A 283 5.87 -11.70 -3.92
N LEU A 284 6.42 -11.39 -5.09
CA LEU A 284 7.06 -10.11 -5.37
C LEU A 284 6.14 -9.27 -6.25
N SER A 285 5.88 -8.02 -5.84
CA SER A 285 5.11 -7.08 -6.66
C SER A 285 6.00 -6.45 -7.75
N ASP A 286 5.36 -5.91 -8.79
CA ASP A 286 6.03 -4.98 -9.68
C ASP A 286 6.55 -3.77 -8.86
N PRO A 287 7.65 -3.11 -9.31
CA PRO A 287 8.18 -1.92 -8.63
C PRO A 287 7.13 -0.81 -8.54
N THR A 288 6.90 -0.31 -7.35
CA THR A 288 5.95 0.80 -7.08
C THR A 288 6.65 2.08 -6.64
N SER A 289 7.94 1.99 -6.29
CA SER A 289 8.73 3.12 -5.83
C SER A 289 10.19 2.94 -6.21
N THR A 290 10.91 4.05 -6.33
CA THR A 290 12.32 4.06 -6.69
C THR A 290 13.16 4.50 -5.48
N ARG A 291 14.20 3.74 -5.18
CA ARG A 291 15.24 4.13 -4.22
C ARG A 291 16.21 5.07 -4.93
N HIS A 292 16.38 6.28 -4.43
CA HIS A 292 17.19 7.29 -5.09
C HIS A 292 18.02 8.12 -4.10
N ILE A 293 19.08 8.75 -4.61
CA ILE A 293 19.90 9.71 -3.88
C ILE A 293 19.51 11.11 -4.37
N VAL A 294 19.00 11.93 -3.46
CA VAL A 294 18.68 13.34 -3.75
C VAL A 294 19.97 14.17 -3.61
N MET A 295 20.30 14.89 -4.67
CA MET A 295 21.46 15.79 -4.68
C MET A 295 21.02 17.25 -4.50
N ASN A 296 21.56 17.94 -3.49
CA ASN A 296 21.30 19.37 -3.29
C ASN A 296 21.99 20.18 -4.39
N THR A 297 21.23 20.70 -5.32
CA THR A 297 21.74 21.47 -6.47
C THR A 297 22.20 22.89 -6.11
N THR A 298 21.97 23.36 -4.89
CA THR A 298 22.50 24.63 -4.38
C THR A 298 23.88 24.44 -3.72
N HIS A 299 24.32 23.18 -3.51
CA HIS A 299 25.67 22.90 -3.01
C HIS A 299 26.72 23.28 -4.06
N GLU A 300 27.81 23.87 -3.66
CA GLU A 300 28.83 24.42 -4.55
C GLU A 300 29.46 23.41 -5.52
N ILE A 301 29.57 22.11 -5.13
CA ILE A 301 30.08 21.03 -5.99
C ILE A 301 28.93 20.36 -6.72
N LEU A 302 27.88 19.97 -6.03
CA LEU A 302 26.74 19.26 -6.60
C LEU A 302 25.84 20.16 -7.47
N GLY A 303 26.02 21.48 -7.40
CA GLY A 303 25.40 22.46 -8.30
C GLY A 303 25.88 22.32 -9.76
N ASP A 304 27.12 21.79 -9.98
CA ASP A 304 27.64 21.54 -11.32
C ASP A 304 26.93 20.31 -11.95
N PRO A 305 26.21 20.46 -13.06
CA PRO A 305 25.57 19.34 -13.74
C PRO A 305 26.55 18.26 -14.24
N ALA A 306 27.82 18.63 -14.53
CA ALA A 306 28.85 17.69 -14.93
C ALA A 306 29.20 16.72 -13.79
N VAL A 307 29.28 17.23 -12.56
CA VAL A 307 29.52 16.39 -11.36
C VAL A 307 28.37 15.39 -11.19
N ARG A 308 27.11 15.85 -11.28
CA ARG A 308 25.96 14.97 -11.14
C ARG A 308 25.90 13.89 -12.24
N ARG A 309 26.23 14.23 -13.50
CA ARG A 309 26.33 13.22 -14.58
C ARG A 309 27.47 12.24 -14.37
N ALA A 310 28.62 12.72 -13.92
CA ALA A 310 29.74 11.86 -13.61
C ALA A 310 29.42 10.85 -12.48
N LEU A 311 28.71 11.28 -11.43
CA LEU A 311 28.23 10.40 -10.37
C LEU A 311 27.28 9.30 -10.90
N GLN A 312 26.40 9.61 -11.87
CA GLN A 312 25.57 8.61 -12.51
C GLN A 312 26.38 7.53 -13.23
N HIS A 313 27.45 7.91 -13.94
CA HIS A 313 28.35 6.96 -14.61
C HIS A 313 29.27 6.23 -13.63
N ALA A 314 29.64 6.84 -12.51
CA ALA A 314 30.51 6.24 -11.49
C ALA A 314 29.81 5.24 -10.58
N THR A 315 28.45 5.19 -10.59
CA THR A 315 27.68 4.31 -9.72
C THR A 315 27.30 3.02 -10.43
N ASP A 316 27.89 1.90 -9.98
CA ASP A 316 27.55 0.56 -10.47
C ASP A 316 26.25 0.07 -9.80
N ARG A 317 25.12 0.44 -10.41
CA ARG A 317 23.80 0.11 -9.87
C ARG A 317 23.47 -1.38 -9.96
N GLN A 318 24.05 -2.09 -10.95
CA GLN A 318 23.85 -3.52 -11.10
C GLN A 318 24.54 -4.28 -9.97
N THR A 319 25.80 -3.97 -9.68
CA THR A 319 26.52 -4.59 -8.56
C THR A 319 25.86 -4.30 -7.21
N ILE A 320 25.26 -3.10 -7.03
CA ILE A 320 24.47 -2.78 -5.84
C ILE A 320 23.22 -3.65 -5.76
N SER A 321 22.49 -3.79 -6.89
CA SER A 321 21.31 -4.65 -6.95
C SER A 321 21.65 -6.11 -6.60
N ASP A 322 22.65 -6.67 -7.25
CA ASP A 322 23.01 -8.08 -7.08
C ASP A 322 23.63 -8.35 -5.71
N GLY A 323 24.51 -7.47 -5.24
CA GLY A 323 25.31 -7.70 -4.03
C GLY A 323 24.62 -7.29 -2.72
N ILE A 324 23.70 -6.32 -2.76
CA ILE A 324 23.02 -5.82 -1.55
C ILE A 324 21.55 -6.28 -1.52
N PHE A 325 20.89 -6.27 -2.69
CA PHE A 325 19.47 -6.59 -2.79
C PHE A 325 19.19 -7.96 -3.41
N TYR A 326 20.23 -8.78 -3.63
CA TYR A 326 20.12 -10.14 -4.16
C TYR A 326 19.35 -10.23 -5.49
N GLY A 327 19.43 -9.16 -6.31
CA GLY A 327 18.69 -9.03 -7.57
C GLY A 327 17.18 -8.78 -7.43
N LEU A 328 16.67 -8.62 -6.20
CA LEU A 328 15.24 -8.38 -5.92
C LEU A 328 14.80 -6.94 -6.26
N GLU A 329 15.72 -5.98 -6.19
CA GLU A 329 15.50 -4.61 -6.64
C GLU A 329 16.24 -4.38 -7.97
N GLN A 330 15.55 -3.94 -9.00
CA GLN A 330 16.15 -3.69 -10.30
C GLN A 330 16.69 -2.26 -10.42
N PRO A 331 17.84 -2.04 -11.12
CA PRO A 331 18.33 -0.70 -11.41
C PRO A 331 17.25 0.15 -12.10
N ALA A 332 17.05 1.38 -11.62
CA ALA A 332 16.07 2.31 -12.17
C ALA A 332 16.76 3.41 -12.99
N ASP A 333 16.14 3.79 -14.11
CA ASP A 333 16.59 4.86 -15.00
C ASP A 333 15.72 6.11 -14.87
N THR A 334 14.60 6.01 -14.17
CA THR A 334 13.64 7.09 -13.95
C THR A 334 13.23 7.14 -12.49
N LEU A 335 12.71 8.29 -12.05
CA LEU A 335 12.18 8.46 -10.69
C LEU A 335 10.97 7.55 -10.43
N TYR A 336 10.15 7.34 -11.44
CA TYR A 336 8.98 6.45 -11.36
C TYR A 336 9.22 5.19 -12.18
N ALA A 337 8.69 4.06 -11.71
CA ALA A 337 8.76 2.82 -12.46
C ALA A 337 8.12 2.97 -13.86
N THR A 338 8.70 2.33 -14.87
CA THR A 338 8.18 2.39 -16.25
C THR A 338 6.81 1.72 -16.41
N THR A 339 6.38 0.96 -15.42
CA THR A 339 5.02 0.38 -15.30
C THR A 339 3.96 1.39 -14.89
N VAL A 340 4.38 2.53 -14.33
CA VAL A 340 3.46 3.63 -13.99
C VAL A 340 3.02 4.32 -15.28
N PRO A 341 1.71 4.60 -15.45
CA PRO A 341 1.20 5.30 -16.62
C PRO A 341 1.98 6.59 -16.92
N TYR A 342 2.29 6.81 -18.20
CA TYR A 342 3.06 7.97 -18.72
C TYR A 342 4.54 8.05 -18.29
N CYS A 343 5.04 7.12 -17.48
CA CYS A 343 6.43 7.16 -16.98
C CYS A 343 7.43 6.40 -17.86
N ASN A 344 6.98 5.63 -18.85
CA ASN A 344 7.87 5.01 -19.85
C ASN A 344 8.19 5.99 -20.98
N VAL A 345 9.12 6.88 -20.72
CA VAL A 345 9.52 7.96 -21.66
C VAL A 345 10.74 7.61 -22.51
N GLY A 346 11.19 6.36 -22.49
CA GLY A 346 12.29 5.86 -23.32
C GLY A 346 13.63 6.52 -23.05
N LEU A 347 13.93 6.90 -21.81
CA LEU A 347 15.23 7.44 -21.43
C LEU A 347 16.33 6.41 -21.66
N LYS A 348 17.49 6.90 -22.13
CA LYS A 348 18.70 6.06 -22.21
C LYS A 348 19.36 6.03 -20.83
N PRO A 349 19.62 4.82 -20.29
CA PRO A 349 20.32 4.69 -19.01
C PRO A 349 21.72 5.26 -19.07
N TYR A 350 22.19 5.81 -17.95
CA TYR A 350 23.61 6.11 -17.76
C TYR A 350 24.34 4.78 -17.53
N ALA A 351 25.10 4.32 -18.51
CA ALA A 351 25.92 3.11 -18.35
C ALA A 351 27.02 3.35 -17.31
N TYR A 352 27.27 2.35 -16.46
CA TYR A 352 28.39 2.39 -15.53
C TYR A 352 29.72 2.45 -16.31
N SER A 353 30.52 3.47 -16.07
CA SER A 353 31.85 3.66 -16.61
C SER A 353 32.62 4.72 -15.83
N THR A 354 33.60 4.29 -15.10
CA THR A 354 34.51 5.19 -14.34
C THR A 354 35.32 6.06 -15.28
N GLU A 355 35.65 5.57 -16.49
CA GLU A 355 36.37 6.30 -17.55
C GLU A 355 35.51 7.45 -18.07
N THR A 356 34.24 7.19 -18.36
CA THR A 356 33.31 8.24 -18.84
C THR A 356 33.08 9.27 -17.74
N ALA A 357 32.94 8.84 -16.47
CA ALA A 357 32.81 9.74 -15.34
C ALA A 357 34.04 10.66 -15.20
N ALA A 358 35.26 10.08 -15.32
CA ALA A 358 36.50 10.85 -15.29
C ALA A 358 36.58 11.86 -16.42
N GLN A 359 36.26 11.44 -17.65
CA GLN A 359 36.26 12.32 -18.83
C GLN A 359 35.30 13.50 -18.66
N ILE A 360 34.06 13.27 -18.21
CA ILE A 360 33.09 14.33 -17.94
C ILE A 360 33.64 15.36 -16.94
N LEU A 361 34.31 14.89 -15.90
CA LEU A 361 34.90 15.76 -14.88
C LEU A 361 36.10 16.55 -15.43
N ASP A 362 36.98 15.90 -16.24
CA ASP A 362 38.12 16.56 -16.89
C ASP A 362 37.65 17.66 -17.85
N GLU A 363 36.67 17.36 -18.72
CA GLU A 363 36.06 18.33 -19.64
C GLU A 363 35.38 19.51 -18.91
N ALA A 364 34.87 19.28 -17.71
CA ALA A 364 34.28 20.31 -16.87
C ALA A 364 35.31 21.10 -16.02
N GLY A 365 36.61 20.76 -16.11
CA GLY A 365 37.68 21.44 -15.41
C GLY A 365 37.94 20.95 -13.97
N TRP A 366 37.39 19.78 -13.60
CA TRP A 366 37.67 19.12 -12.32
C TRP A 366 38.97 18.30 -12.45
N VAL A 367 40.11 18.90 -12.13
CA VAL A 367 41.44 18.31 -12.30
C VAL A 367 41.74 17.31 -11.17
N LEU A 368 42.24 16.13 -11.56
CA LEU A 368 42.67 15.09 -10.61
C LEU A 368 44.02 15.47 -9.99
N GLY A 369 44.06 15.64 -8.67
CA GLY A 369 45.25 15.91 -7.91
C GLY A 369 46.10 14.67 -7.59
N SER A 370 47.30 14.88 -7.13
CA SER A 370 48.21 13.80 -6.67
C SER A 370 47.68 13.02 -5.45
N ASP A 371 46.76 13.60 -4.72
CA ASP A 371 46.03 13.03 -3.58
C ASP A 371 44.84 12.17 -4.01
N LYS A 372 44.61 12.01 -5.33
CA LYS A 372 43.50 11.33 -5.93
C LYS A 372 42.14 12.03 -5.76
N MET A 373 42.14 13.25 -5.28
CA MET A 373 40.94 14.11 -5.24
C MET A 373 40.87 14.99 -6.47
N ARG A 374 39.66 15.30 -6.90
CA ARG A 374 39.46 16.27 -7.99
C ARG A 374 39.12 17.64 -7.43
N ALA A 375 39.68 18.66 -8.05
CA ALA A 375 39.47 20.05 -7.63
C ALA A 375 39.20 20.94 -8.84
N LYS A 376 38.36 21.96 -8.63
CA LYS A 376 38.06 23.03 -9.59
C LYS A 376 37.92 24.34 -8.79
N ASP A 377 38.66 25.39 -9.21
CA ASP A 377 38.59 26.73 -8.60
C ASP A 377 38.79 26.71 -7.07
N GLY A 378 39.65 25.83 -6.56
CA GLY A 378 39.95 25.70 -5.14
C GLY A 378 38.92 24.92 -4.32
N LYS A 379 37.99 24.28 -4.92
CA LYS A 379 36.93 23.45 -4.32
C LYS A 379 37.18 21.99 -4.57
#